data_86318aef9da5ecadd617084aef10f835
#
_entry.id   86318aef9da5ecadd617084aef10f835
#
_cell.length_a   1.000
_cell.length_b   1.000
_cell.length_c   1.000
_cell.angle_alpha   90.00
_cell.angle_beta   90.00
_cell.angle_gamma   90.00
#
_symmetry.space_group_name_H-M   'P 1'
#
loop_
_entity.id
_entity.type
_entity.pdbx_description
1 polymer ?
#
loop_
_entity_poly.entity_id
_entity_poly.type
_entity_poly.pdbx_seq_one_letter_code
_entity_poly.pdbx_strand_id
1 'polypeptide(L)'
;MKLHHIGFVVQSIEHYEKQFIHNGKINEVVDIIQNAKIALYNGFGDYYLELIEPLNELSLTWNFLKSNKNSFHHLCYNLDSFDFIKEFAEKRKLLHLFGPVNAILFNNKKVVFYYDRNRNIIEFLVDNL
;
A
#
# COMPACT_ATOMS: atom_id res chain seq x y z
N MET A 1 -7.34 0.96 15.46
CA MET A 1 -6.44 0.62 14.33
C MET A 1 -6.80 -0.77 13.84
N LYS A 2 -7.00 -0.92 12.55
CA LYS A 2 -7.45 -2.17 11.93
C LYS A 2 -6.62 -2.45 10.68
N LEU A 3 -6.27 -3.72 10.45
CA LEU A 3 -5.63 -4.11 9.19
C LEU A 3 -6.60 -3.84 8.03
N HIS A 4 -6.19 -3.03 7.08
CA HIS A 4 -6.97 -2.70 5.90
C HIS A 4 -6.60 -3.59 4.73
N HIS A 5 -5.33 -3.63 4.36
CA HIS A 5 -4.88 -4.48 3.26
C HIS A 5 -3.43 -4.92 3.41
N ILE A 6 -3.09 -5.93 2.62
CA ILE A 6 -1.73 -6.44 2.44
C ILE A 6 -1.34 -6.14 1.00
N GLY A 7 -0.24 -5.41 0.81
CA GLY A 7 0.21 -4.96 -0.50
C GLY A 7 1.38 -5.76 -1.04
N PHE A 8 1.33 -6.04 -2.33
CA PHE A 8 2.37 -6.73 -3.09
C PHE A 8 2.78 -5.85 -4.27
N VAL A 9 4.07 -5.81 -4.58
CA VAL A 9 4.57 -5.17 -5.80
C VAL A 9 4.85 -6.27 -6.81
N VAL A 10 4.31 -6.11 -8.02
CA VAL A 10 4.37 -7.13 -9.07
C VAL A 10 4.77 -6.50 -10.40
N GLN A 11 5.35 -7.31 -11.28
CA GLN A 11 5.73 -6.87 -12.61
C GLN A 11 4.51 -6.64 -13.51
N SER A 12 3.47 -7.47 -13.36
CA SER A 12 2.25 -7.38 -14.16
C SER A 12 1.05 -7.84 -13.33
N ILE A 13 0.11 -6.92 -13.11
CA ILE A 13 -1.15 -7.26 -12.43
C ILE A 13 -1.91 -8.29 -13.24
N GLU A 14 -2.00 -8.11 -14.56
CA GLU A 14 -2.73 -9.02 -15.45
C GLU A 14 -2.25 -10.46 -15.32
N HIS A 15 -0.95 -10.68 -15.25
CA HIS A 15 -0.39 -12.02 -15.11
C HIS A 15 -0.49 -12.54 -13.68
N TYR A 16 -0.18 -11.71 -12.70
CA TYR A 16 -0.11 -12.14 -11.32
C TYR A 16 -1.47 -12.45 -10.72
N GLU A 17 -2.51 -11.70 -11.09
CA GLU A 17 -3.86 -11.91 -10.55
C GLU A 17 -4.45 -13.27 -10.89
N LYS A 18 -3.92 -13.94 -11.91
CA LYS A 18 -4.37 -15.27 -12.30
C LYS A 18 -3.85 -16.38 -11.40
N GLN A 19 -2.81 -16.12 -10.64
CA GLN A 19 -2.12 -17.15 -9.86
C GLN A 19 -2.12 -16.90 -8.36
N PHE A 20 -2.34 -15.66 -7.89
CA PHE A 20 -2.36 -15.44 -6.44
C PHE A 20 -3.76 -15.67 -5.87
N ILE A 21 -3.81 -15.96 -4.57
CA ILE A 21 -5.05 -16.33 -3.88
C ILE A 21 -5.79 -15.06 -3.46
N HIS A 22 -7.00 -14.85 -4.02
CA HIS A 22 -7.86 -13.72 -3.68
C HIS A 22 -9.32 -14.12 -3.82
N ASN A 23 -10.22 -13.32 -3.27
CA ASN A 23 -11.67 -13.57 -3.30
C ASN A 23 -12.42 -12.51 -4.12
N GLY A 24 -11.88 -12.19 -5.29
CA GLY A 24 -12.53 -11.31 -6.26
C GLY A 24 -11.91 -9.92 -6.32
N LYS A 25 -11.75 -9.44 -7.54
CA LYS A 25 -11.23 -8.09 -7.82
C LYS A 25 -12.32 -7.06 -7.58
N ILE A 26 -11.97 -5.97 -6.88
CA ILE A 26 -12.88 -4.88 -6.57
C ILE A 26 -12.70 -3.71 -7.54
N ASN A 27 -11.44 -3.28 -7.74
CA ASN A 27 -11.14 -2.09 -8.53
C ASN A 27 -9.69 -2.09 -9.01
N GLU A 28 -9.42 -1.31 -10.04
CA GLU A 28 -8.07 -1.08 -10.53
C GLU A 28 -8.00 0.36 -11.05
N VAL A 29 -6.94 1.06 -10.66
CA VAL A 29 -6.73 2.47 -11.03
C VAL A 29 -5.28 2.69 -11.44
N VAL A 30 -5.04 3.79 -12.17
CA VAL A 30 -3.70 4.33 -12.38
C VAL A 30 -3.53 5.49 -11.40
N ASP A 31 -2.59 5.34 -10.47
CA ASP A 31 -2.27 6.36 -9.48
C ASP A 31 -1.11 7.20 -10.00
N ILE A 32 -1.41 8.46 -10.36
CA ILE A 32 -0.42 9.37 -10.93
C ILE A 32 0.64 9.75 -9.90
N ILE A 33 0.25 9.89 -8.63
CA ILE A 33 1.18 10.28 -7.56
C ILE A 33 2.22 9.20 -7.34
N GLN A 34 1.79 7.93 -7.28
CA GLN A 34 2.69 6.80 -7.11
C GLN A 34 3.30 6.30 -8.43
N ASN A 35 2.80 6.80 -9.55
CA ASN A 35 3.21 6.38 -10.89
C ASN A 35 3.12 4.86 -11.05
N ALA A 36 1.97 4.33 -10.72
CA ALA A 36 1.73 2.89 -10.67
C ALA A 36 0.28 2.55 -11.01
N LYS A 37 0.08 1.36 -11.57
CA LYS A 37 -1.23 0.75 -11.66
C LYS A 37 -1.46 0.00 -10.35
N ILE A 38 -2.63 0.18 -9.74
CA ILE A 38 -2.94 -0.41 -8.44
C ILE A 38 -4.29 -1.11 -8.51
N ALA A 39 -4.35 -2.35 -8.07
CA ALA A 39 -5.57 -3.14 -8.04
C ALA A 39 -5.89 -3.62 -6.62
N LEU A 40 -7.18 -3.62 -6.29
CA LEU A 40 -7.68 -4.02 -4.99
C LEU A 40 -8.56 -5.27 -5.12
N TYR A 41 -8.37 -6.20 -4.21
CA TYR A 41 -9.07 -7.49 -4.19
C TYR A 41 -9.59 -7.79 -2.80
N ASN A 42 -10.67 -8.55 -2.72
CA ASN A 42 -11.10 -9.12 -1.44
C ASN A 42 -10.14 -10.23 -1.01
N GLY A 43 -9.79 -10.25 0.28
CA GLY A 43 -9.19 -11.41 0.92
C GLY A 43 -10.26 -12.39 1.37
N PHE A 44 -9.86 -13.41 2.11
CA PHE A 44 -10.79 -14.40 2.69
C PHE A 44 -11.10 -14.10 4.16
N GLY A 45 -11.05 -12.84 4.55
CA GLY A 45 -11.34 -12.34 5.88
C GLY A 45 -11.67 -10.86 5.79
N ASP A 46 -11.57 -10.14 6.92
CA ASP A 46 -11.88 -8.71 7.00
C ASP A 46 -10.69 -7.85 6.56
N TYR A 47 -10.07 -8.19 5.47
CA TYR A 47 -8.96 -7.44 4.90
C TYR A 47 -9.00 -7.53 3.38
N TYR A 48 -8.32 -6.59 2.73
CA TYR A 48 -8.14 -6.57 1.29
C TYR A 48 -6.72 -6.98 0.91
N LEU A 49 -6.55 -7.30 -0.36
CA LEU A 49 -5.24 -7.52 -0.99
C LEU A 49 -5.05 -6.46 -2.07
N GLU A 50 -3.82 -5.95 -2.18
CA GLU A 50 -3.49 -4.91 -3.15
C GLU A 50 -2.31 -5.34 -3.99
N LEU A 51 -2.41 -5.17 -5.31
CA LEU A 51 -1.30 -5.37 -6.22
C LEU A 51 -0.87 -4.03 -6.80
N ILE A 52 0.43 -3.76 -6.78
CA ILE A 52 1.03 -2.53 -7.31
C ILE A 52 1.95 -2.91 -8.47
N GLU A 53 1.67 -2.35 -9.64
CA GLU A 53 2.51 -2.51 -10.83
C GLU A 53 3.15 -1.16 -11.14
N PRO A 54 4.46 -0.98 -10.86
CA PRO A 54 5.14 0.27 -11.21
C PRO A 54 5.15 0.47 -12.72
N LEU A 55 4.83 1.69 -13.18
CA LEU A 55 4.72 1.99 -14.59
C LEU A 55 6.08 2.23 -15.25
N ASN A 56 7.01 2.83 -14.53
CA ASN A 56 8.36 3.10 -15.01
C ASN A 56 9.29 3.41 -13.83
N GLU A 57 10.54 3.76 -14.15
CA GLU A 57 11.59 4.02 -13.17
C GLU A 57 11.31 5.17 -12.21
N LEU A 58 10.35 6.04 -12.51
CA LEU A 58 9.94 7.13 -11.62
C LEU A 58 8.94 6.68 -10.55
N SER A 59 8.45 5.45 -10.64
CA SER A 59 7.53 4.89 -9.65
C SER A 59 8.25 4.68 -8.32
N LEU A 60 7.53 4.95 -7.22
CA LEU A 60 8.05 4.74 -5.86
C LEU A 60 8.45 3.28 -5.60
N THR A 61 7.85 2.34 -6.31
CA THR A 61 8.06 0.91 -6.10
C THR A 61 8.95 0.26 -7.16
N TRP A 62 9.52 1.04 -8.07
CA TRP A 62 10.33 0.51 -9.17
C TRP A 62 11.56 -0.26 -8.68
N ASN A 63 12.34 0.37 -7.80
CA ASN A 63 13.55 -0.24 -7.26
C ASN A 63 13.25 -1.46 -6.40
N PHE A 64 12.13 -1.41 -5.65
CA PHE A 64 11.68 -2.55 -4.87
C PHE A 64 11.40 -3.75 -5.78
N LEU A 65 10.69 -3.55 -6.88
CA LEU A 65 10.39 -4.62 -7.84
C LEU A 65 11.67 -5.22 -8.42
N LYS A 66 12.61 -4.38 -8.81
CA LYS A 66 13.88 -4.84 -9.39
C LYS A 66 14.69 -5.69 -8.42
N SER A 67 14.68 -5.34 -7.14
CA SER A 67 15.46 -6.04 -6.12
C SER A 67 14.77 -7.28 -5.57
N ASN A 68 13.44 -7.28 -5.52
CA ASN A 68 12.67 -8.31 -4.80
C ASN A 68 11.78 -9.15 -5.70
N LYS A 69 11.64 -8.77 -6.97
CA LYS A 69 10.69 -9.40 -7.90
C LYS A 69 9.26 -9.31 -7.34
N ASN A 70 8.34 -10.14 -7.82
CA ASN A 70 6.96 -10.16 -7.33
C ASN A 70 6.95 -10.59 -5.87
N SER A 71 6.65 -9.69 -4.95
CA SER A 71 6.71 -10.02 -3.52
C SER A 71 5.88 -9.09 -2.65
N PHE A 72 5.67 -9.52 -1.42
CA PHE A 72 5.09 -8.71 -0.36
C PHE A 72 5.84 -7.38 -0.23
N HIS A 73 5.08 -6.30 -0.07
CA HIS A 73 5.64 -4.94 0.03
C HIS A 73 5.29 -4.28 1.36
N HIS A 74 4.01 -4.27 1.76
CA HIS A 74 3.60 -3.54 2.96
C HIS A 74 2.32 -4.10 3.57
N LEU A 75 2.13 -3.76 4.86
CA LEU A 75 0.86 -3.85 5.55
C LEU A 75 0.26 -2.46 5.65
N CYS A 76 -1.05 -2.34 5.41
CA CYS A 76 -1.76 -1.09 5.60
C CYS A 76 -2.77 -1.20 6.73
N TYR A 77 -2.73 -0.23 7.64
CA TYR A 77 -3.68 -0.11 8.74
C TYR A 77 -4.57 1.11 8.54
N ASN A 78 -5.84 0.95 8.87
CA ASN A 78 -6.82 2.03 8.82
C ASN A 78 -6.93 2.71 10.18
N LEU A 79 -6.93 4.04 10.17
CA LEU A 79 -6.97 4.88 11.37
C LEU A 79 -7.89 6.06 11.17
N ASP A 80 -8.48 6.56 12.27
CA ASP A 80 -9.41 7.68 12.19
C ASP A 80 -8.71 9.04 12.04
N SER A 81 -7.49 9.19 12.58
CA SER A 81 -6.85 10.49 12.67
C SER A 81 -5.35 10.44 12.44
N PHE A 82 -4.84 11.46 11.75
CA PHE A 82 -3.41 11.61 11.48
C PHE A 82 -2.60 11.89 12.76
N ASP A 83 -3.18 12.58 13.73
CA ASP A 83 -2.49 12.86 14.98
C ASP A 83 -2.14 11.60 15.75
N PHE A 84 -3.02 10.60 15.71
CA PHE A 84 -2.74 9.31 16.30
C PHE A 84 -1.54 8.62 15.64
N ILE A 85 -1.41 8.77 14.32
CA ILE A 85 -0.30 8.17 13.58
C ILE A 85 1.04 8.77 14.02
N LYS A 86 1.11 10.08 14.16
CA LYS A 86 2.34 10.76 14.60
C LYS A 86 2.79 10.25 15.96
N GLU A 87 1.89 10.19 16.91
CA GLU A 87 2.18 9.70 18.25
C GLU A 87 2.61 8.22 18.22
N PHE A 88 1.88 7.41 17.48
CA PHE A 88 2.18 5.99 17.33
C PHE A 88 3.56 5.77 16.70
N ALA A 89 3.86 6.51 15.62
CA ALA A 89 5.14 6.42 14.93
C ALA A 89 6.30 6.83 15.83
N GLU A 90 6.13 7.90 16.59
CA GLU A 90 7.15 8.39 17.51
C GLU A 90 7.45 7.36 18.60
N LYS A 91 6.43 6.81 19.23
CA LYS A 91 6.58 5.80 20.27
C LYS A 91 7.26 4.53 19.78
N ARG A 92 6.98 4.13 18.55
CA ARG A 92 7.55 2.89 17.96
C ARG A 92 8.79 3.16 17.12
N LYS A 93 9.26 4.41 17.07
CA LYS A 93 10.44 4.81 16.31
C LYS A 93 10.36 4.44 14.83
N LEU A 94 9.19 4.64 14.25
CA LEU A 94 8.99 4.51 12.81
C LEU A 94 9.60 5.70 12.09
N LEU A 95 10.21 5.46 10.94
CA LEU A 95 10.79 6.49 10.11
C LEU A 95 9.84 6.84 8.97
N HIS A 96 9.52 8.14 8.83
CA HIS A 96 8.67 8.61 7.75
C HIS A 96 9.32 8.34 6.40
N LEU A 97 8.57 7.73 5.49
CA LEU A 97 9.04 7.42 4.15
C LEU A 97 8.40 8.34 3.10
N PHE A 98 7.07 8.47 3.11
CA PHE A 98 6.36 9.20 2.06
C PHE A 98 4.96 9.58 2.53
N GLY A 99 4.49 10.72 2.02
CA GLY A 99 3.12 11.18 2.31
C GLY A 99 3.04 12.12 3.52
N PRO A 100 1.82 12.49 3.94
CA PRO A 100 0.52 12.01 3.42
C PRO A 100 0.19 12.52 2.02
N VAL A 101 -0.42 11.65 1.22
CA VAL A 101 -0.90 11.97 -0.12
C VAL A 101 -2.27 11.33 -0.36
N ASN A 102 -2.98 11.86 -1.34
CA ASN A 102 -4.28 11.28 -1.73
C ASN A 102 -4.07 9.95 -2.43
N ALA A 103 -4.88 8.94 -2.07
CA ALA A 103 -4.90 7.64 -2.71
C ALA A 103 -6.19 7.51 -3.53
N ILE A 104 -6.07 7.54 -4.85
CA ILE A 104 -7.23 7.49 -5.73
C ILE A 104 -8.02 6.19 -5.57
N LEU A 105 -7.35 5.08 -5.30
CA LEU A 105 -7.98 3.78 -5.09
C LEU A 105 -8.93 3.81 -3.88
N PHE A 106 -8.67 4.66 -2.90
CA PHE A 106 -9.43 4.76 -1.65
C PHE A 106 -10.22 6.06 -1.55
N ASN A 107 -10.81 6.51 -2.67
CA ASN A 107 -11.63 7.71 -2.74
C ASN A 107 -10.90 8.97 -2.25
N ASN A 108 -9.63 9.09 -2.57
CA ASN A 108 -8.75 10.20 -2.19
C ASN A 108 -8.57 10.38 -0.67
N LYS A 109 -8.79 9.35 0.11
CA LYS A 109 -8.35 9.33 1.49
C LYS A 109 -6.84 9.46 1.54
N LYS A 110 -6.31 9.94 2.65
CA LYS A 110 -4.86 10.15 2.79
C LYS A 110 -4.16 8.87 3.18
N VAL A 111 -3.02 8.63 2.56
CA VAL A 111 -2.12 7.53 2.93
C VAL A 111 -0.76 8.10 3.27
N VAL A 112 -0.09 7.46 4.22
CA VAL A 112 1.27 7.82 4.63
C VAL A 112 2.05 6.54 4.88
N PHE A 113 3.31 6.54 4.46
CA PHE A 113 4.18 5.38 4.56
C PHE A 113 5.31 5.63 5.54
N TYR A 114 5.63 4.60 6.32
CA TYR A 114 6.73 4.57 7.27
C TYR A 114 7.55 3.30 7.11
N TYR A 115 8.80 3.36 7.58
CA TYR A 115 9.63 2.18 7.83
C TYR A 115 9.63 1.85 9.31
N ASP A 116 9.56 0.57 9.66
CA ASP A 116 9.93 0.14 11.00
C ASP A 116 11.46 -0.01 11.11
N ARG A 117 11.96 -0.42 12.28
CA ARG A 117 13.39 -0.57 12.51
C ARG A 117 14.06 -1.65 11.66
N ASN A 118 13.28 -2.60 11.16
CA ASN A 118 13.76 -3.69 10.31
C ASN A 118 13.51 -3.41 8.83
N ARG A 119 13.17 -2.15 8.49
CA ARG A 119 12.88 -1.68 7.13
C ARG A 119 11.65 -2.32 6.49
N ASN A 120 10.73 -2.81 7.31
CA ASN A 120 9.42 -3.21 6.83
C ASN A 120 8.59 -1.95 6.56
N ILE A 121 7.88 -1.95 5.45
CA ILE A 121 7.05 -0.81 5.05
C ILE A 121 5.67 -0.96 5.66
N ILE A 122 5.22 0.09 6.32
CA ILE A 122 3.89 0.18 6.93
C ILE A 122 3.18 1.38 6.32
N GLU A 123 1.97 1.16 5.83
CA GLU A 123 1.10 2.22 5.33
C GLU A 123 -0.01 2.48 6.33
N PHE A 124 -0.39 3.74 6.48
CA PHE A 124 -1.57 4.12 7.22
C PHE A 124 -2.56 4.82 6.30
N LEU A 125 -3.79 4.36 6.30
CA LEU A 125 -4.91 4.95 5.58
C LEU A 125 -5.75 5.73 6.58
N VAL A 126 -5.94 7.01 6.34
CA VAL A 126 -6.59 7.91 7.28
C VAL A 126 -7.90 8.39 6.70
N ASP A 127 -8.98 8.16 7.45
CA ASP A 127 -10.31 8.57 7.03
C ASP A 127 -10.49 10.09 7.11
N ASN A 128 -9.92 10.71 8.14
CA ASN A 128 -10.01 12.16 8.38
C ASN A 128 -8.65 12.74 8.74
N LEU A 129 -8.33 13.84 8.09
CA LEU A 129 -7.13 14.60 8.41
C LEU A 129 -7.48 15.86 9.20
#